data_5f4f0fcfcf35823a0cd96f0c43f4ef75
#
_entry.id   5f4f0fcfcf35823a0cd96f0c43f4ef75
#
_cell.length_a   1.000
_cell.length_b   1.000
_cell.length_c   1.000
_cell.angle_alpha   90.00
_cell.angle_beta   90.00
_cell.angle_gamma   90.00
#
_symmetry.space_group_name_H-M   'P 1'
#
loop_
_entity.id
_entity.type
_entity.pdbx_description
1 polymer ?
#
loop_
_entity_poly.entity_id
_entity_poly.type
_entity_poly.pdbx_seq_one_letter_code
_entity_poly.pdbx_strand_id
1 'polypeptide(L)'
;MISTKTNLKIDFGGGLKSDKDLRVAFDSGAEQITCGSIAVKEPEVFKKWLITYGPEKIILGADVSGGYIATNGWLEISNQSIFKFLDQYKSQGVKYVICTDISKDGMLQGPSFNLYKKILKETKIKLIASGGISQFEELPILSEMGCEGAIIGKAIYEKRITLTQLEQFILLNN
;
A
#
# COMPACT_ATOMS: atom_id res chain seq x y z
N MET A 1 -11.20 18.63 -9.34
CA MET A 1 -10.72 17.54 -8.45
C MET A 1 -10.86 16.21 -9.18
N ILE A 2 -9.97 15.23 -8.95
CA ILE A 2 -10.02 13.91 -9.61
C ILE A 2 -11.33 13.19 -9.26
N SER A 3 -11.69 13.15 -7.98
CA SER A 3 -12.89 12.49 -7.45
C SER A 3 -14.22 12.97 -8.05
N THR A 4 -14.29 14.20 -8.53
CA THR A 4 -15.52 14.79 -9.10
C THR A 4 -15.56 14.75 -10.61
N LYS A 5 -14.44 14.45 -11.27
CA LYS A 5 -14.30 14.45 -12.73
C LYS A 5 -14.05 13.06 -13.32
N THR A 6 -13.87 12.07 -12.49
CA THR A 6 -13.59 10.68 -12.91
C THR A 6 -14.34 9.69 -12.00
N ASN A 7 -14.45 8.44 -12.45
CA ASN A 7 -14.97 7.33 -11.66
C ASN A 7 -13.85 6.56 -10.90
N LEU A 8 -12.67 7.16 -10.77
CA LEU A 8 -11.54 6.52 -10.08
C LEU A 8 -11.81 6.45 -8.57
N LYS A 9 -11.56 5.29 -8.01
CA LYS A 9 -11.48 5.10 -6.57
C LYS A 9 -10.15 5.63 -6.07
N ILE A 10 -10.18 6.54 -5.11
CA ILE A 10 -9.00 7.24 -4.64
C ILE A 10 -8.58 6.67 -3.29
N ASP A 11 -7.37 6.10 -3.24
CA ASP A 11 -6.64 5.93 -1.98
C ASP A 11 -5.75 7.16 -1.77
N PHE A 12 -5.89 7.79 -0.61
CA PHE A 12 -5.09 8.94 -0.23
C PHE A 12 -4.15 8.60 0.92
N GLY A 13 -2.85 8.81 0.72
CA GLY A 13 -1.83 8.57 1.72
C GLY A 13 -0.81 9.71 1.80
N GLY A 14 -0.19 9.83 2.98
CA GLY A 14 0.86 10.79 3.26
C GLY A 14 0.39 12.03 4.03
N GLY A 15 1.15 12.41 5.05
CA GLY A 15 0.95 13.63 5.83
C GLY A 15 -0.24 13.66 6.80
N LEU A 16 -0.99 12.57 6.94
CA LEU A 16 -2.14 12.48 7.83
C LEU A 16 -1.68 12.34 9.29
N LYS A 17 -2.08 13.29 10.13
CA LYS A 17 -1.64 13.36 11.55
C LYS A 17 -2.79 13.55 12.53
N SER A 18 -4.01 13.83 12.07
CA SER A 18 -5.15 14.15 12.92
C SER A 18 -6.47 13.64 12.37
N ASP A 19 -7.49 13.54 13.25
CA ASP A 19 -8.89 13.24 12.85
C ASP A 19 -9.42 14.26 11.82
N LYS A 20 -8.91 15.50 11.87
CA LYS A 20 -9.28 16.54 10.93
C LYS A 20 -8.74 16.23 9.53
N ASP A 21 -7.50 15.75 9.43
CA ASP A 21 -6.88 15.42 8.14
C ASP A 21 -7.64 14.27 7.46
N LEU A 22 -8.04 13.25 8.24
CA LEU A 22 -8.84 12.15 7.71
C LEU A 22 -10.19 12.63 7.19
N ARG A 23 -10.90 13.47 7.98
CA ARG A 23 -12.18 14.02 7.53
C ARG A 23 -12.03 14.80 6.24
N VAL A 24 -11.04 15.68 6.16
CA VAL A 24 -10.77 16.46 4.94
C VAL A 24 -10.50 15.55 3.74
N ALA A 25 -9.75 14.46 3.92
CA ALA A 25 -9.46 13.52 2.85
C ALA A 25 -10.73 12.78 2.37
N PHE A 26 -11.55 12.25 3.29
CA PHE A 26 -12.82 11.60 2.95
C PHE A 26 -13.83 12.57 2.34
N ASP A 27 -13.99 13.77 2.90
CA ASP A 27 -14.88 14.81 2.38
C ASP A 27 -14.43 15.30 0.98
N SER A 28 -13.14 15.17 0.67
CA SER A 28 -12.57 15.47 -0.63
C SER A 28 -12.73 14.33 -1.64
N GLY A 29 -13.32 13.19 -1.23
CA GLY A 29 -13.66 12.07 -2.10
C GLY A 29 -12.64 10.94 -2.11
N ALA A 30 -11.77 10.83 -1.10
CA ALA A 30 -11.00 9.61 -0.88
C ALA A 30 -11.95 8.46 -0.50
N GLU A 31 -11.79 7.31 -1.12
CA GLU A 31 -12.53 6.09 -0.75
C GLU A 31 -11.78 5.32 0.33
N GLN A 32 -10.46 5.33 0.24
CA GLN A 32 -9.55 4.69 1.19
C GLN A 32 -8.45 5.66 1.62
N ILE A 33 -7.86 5.38 2.77
CA ILE A 33 -6.77 6.17 3.34
C ILE A 33 -5.65 5.24 3.78
N THR A 34 -4.45 5.50 3.27
CA THR A 34 -3.23 4.78 3.64
C THR A 34 -2.49 5.49 4.76
N CYS A 35 -2.29 4.80 5.87
CA CYS A 35 -1.61 5.27 7.06
C CYS A 35 -0.35 4.44 7.33
N GLY A 36 0.82 5.05 7.18
CA GLY A 36 2.13 4.43 7.48
C GLY A 36 2.72 4.94 8.80
N SER A 37 3.40 6.08 8.80
CA SER A 37 4.13 6.59 9.96
C SER A 37 3.28 6.76 11.23
N ILE A 38 1.99 7.08 11.10
CA ILE A 38 1.08 7.21 12.25
C ILE A 38 0.87 5.86 12.94
N ALA A 39 0.81 4.76 12.20
CA ALA A 39 0.71 3.43 12.77
C ALA A 39 1.92 3.07 13.65
N VAL A 40 3.11 3.57 13.32
CA VAL A 40 4.32 3.33 14.11
C VAL A 40 4.43 4.30 15.29
N LYS A 41 4.16 5.58 15.07
CA LYS A 41 4.40 6.65 16.07
C LYS A 41 3.25 6.79 17.07
N GLU A 42 2.02 6.58 16.63
CA GLU A 42 0.80 6.77 17.41
C GLU A 42 -0.19 5.61 17.19
N PRO A 43 0.16 4.38 17.58
CA PRO A 43 -0.63 3.18 17.29
C PRO A 43 -2.07 3.24 17.81
N GLU A 44 -2.32 3.92 18.93
CA GLU A 44 -3.67 4.09 19.45
C GLU A 44 -4.54 5.02 18.59
N VAL A 45 -3.94 6.03 17.96
CA VAL A 45 -4.63 6.89 16.99
C VAL A 45 -5.01 6.08 15.75
N PHE A 46 -4.08 5.31 15.20
CA PHE A 46 -4.36 4.43 14.07
C PHE A 46 -5.48 3.43 14.39
N LYS A 47 -5.43 2.79 15.56
CA LYS A 47 -6.45 1.85 16.03
C LYS A 47 -7.82 2.52 16.15
N LYS A 48 -7.89 3.73 16.71
CA LYS A 48 -9.12 4.53 16.77
C LYS A 48 -9.69 4.77 15.37
N TRP A 49 -8.86 5.13 14.40
CA TRP A 49 -9.28 5.34 13.02
C TRP A 49 -9.78 4.05 12.37
N LEU A 50 -9.08 2.94 12.59
CA LEU A 50 -9.50 1.63 12.10
C LEU A 50 -10.88 1.23 12.63
N ILE A 51 -11.15 1.47 13.92
CA ILE A 51 -12.45 1.21 14.54
C ILE A 51 -13.53 2.16 13.99
N THR A 52 -13.20 3.44 13.83
CA THR A 52 -14.17 4.48 13.44
C THR A 52 -14.58 4.35 11.96
N TYR A 53 -13.64 4.12 11.08
CA TYR A 53 -13.87 4.12 9.62
C TYR A 53 -13.95 2.71 9.03
N GLY A 54 -13.48 1.71 9.75
CA GLY A 54 -13.50 0.31 9.36
C GLY A 54 -12.31 -0.13 8.50
N PRO A 55 -12.07 -1.46 8.45
CA PRO A 55 -10.92 -2.05 7.77
C PRO A 55 -11.00 -1.99 6.23
N GLU A 56 -12.14 -1.62 5.67
CA GLU A 56 -12.29 -1.41 4.23
C GLU A 56 -11.79 -0.03 3.79
N LYS A 57 -11.76 0.93 4.71
CA LYS A 57 -11.38 2.32 4.43
C LYS A 57 -9.98 2.69 4.91
N ILE A 58 -9.44 1.96 5.88
CA ILE A 58 -8.11 2.23 6.44
C ILE A 58 -7.15 1.16 5.98
N ILE A 59 -6.14 1.56 5.22
CA ILE A 59 -5.05 0.72 4.73
C ILE A 59 -3.82 0.97 5.60
N LEU A 60 -3.14 -0.09 6.01
CA LEU A 60 -1.86 0.01 6.70
C LEU A 60 -0.74 0.21 5.68
N GLY A 61 -0.02 1.31 5.77
CA GLY A 61 1.22 1.53 5.02
C GLY A 61 2.41 0.89 5.74
N ALA A 62 3.14 0.04 5.05
CA ALA A 62 4.32 -0.66 5.55
C ALA A 62 5.50 -0.47 4.59
N ASP A 63 6.22 0.64 4.76
CA ASP A 63 7.45 0.90 4.02
C ASP A 63 8.60 0.12 4.67
N VAL A 64 9.36 -0.63 3.89
CA VAL A 64 10.33 -1.61 4.39
C VAL A 64 11.72 -1.35 3.82
N SER A 65 12.71 -1.39 4.70
CA SER A 65 14.13 -1.42 4.35
C SER A 65 14.83 -2.54 5.11
N GLY A 66 15.49 -3.47 4.39
CA GLY A 66 16.20 -4.58 5.02
C GLY A 66 15.35 -5.46 5.94
N GLY A 67 14.02 -5.50 5.73
CA GLY A 67 13.09 -6.28 6.55
C GLY A 67 12.53 -5.54 7.78
N TYR A 68 12.85 -4.27 7.96
CA TYR A 68 12.39 -3.42 9.06
C TYR A 68 11.53 -2.26 8.55
N ILE A 69 10.60 -1.81 9.37
CA ILE A 69 9.69 -0.71 9.03
C ILE A 69 10.43 0.62 8.99
N ALA A 70 10.27 1.33 7.88
CA ALA A 70 10.74 2.69 7.69
C ALA A 70 9.64 3.70 8.02
N THR A 71 10.01 4.86 8.55
CA THR A 71 9.10 5.94 8.93
C THR A 71 9.66 7.30 8.54
N ASN A 72 8.87 8.35 8.77
CA ASN A 72 9.30 9.73 8.57
C ASN A 72 9.79 10.02 7.13
N GLY A 73 9.04 9.54 6.11
CA GLY A 73 9.43 9.69 4.71
C GLY A 73 10.74 8.95 4.39
N TRP A 74 10.92 7.76 5.02
CA TRP A 74 12.07 6.85 4.85
C TRP A 74 13.39 7.32 5.49
N LEU A 75 13.33 8.40 6.26
CA LEU A 75 14.52 8.96 6.96
C LEU A 75 14.91 8.15 8.20
N GLU A 76 14.01 7.35 8.72
CA GLU A 76 14.20 6.57 9.95
C GLU A 76 13.83 5.10 9.70
N ILE A 77 14.67 4.18 10.19
CA ILE A 77 14.37 2.75 10.21
C ILE A 77 14.09 2.34 11.65
N SER A 78 12.91 1.78 11.88
CA SER A 78 12.54 1.29 13.21
C SER A 78 13.19 -0.06 13.53
N ASN A 79 13.16 -0.46 14.80
CA ASN A 79 13.58 -1.79 15.23
C ASN A 79 12.49 -2.88 15.03
N GLN A 80 11.37 -2.52 14.41
CA GLN A 80 10.23 -3.41 14.23
C GLN A 80 10.33 -4.13 12.88
N SER A 81 10.44 -5.47 12.90
CA SER A 81 10.41 -6.25 11.67
C SER A 81 9.04 -6.19 11.03
N ILE A 82 8.98 -6.25 9.69
CA ILE A 82 7.74 -6.25 8.92
C ILE A 82 6.76 -7.32 9.40
N PHE A 83 7.22 -8.52 9.71
CA PHE A 83 6.35 -9.63 10.12
C PHE A 83 5.69 -9.39 11.48
N LYS A 84 6.43 -8.89 12.47
CA LYS A 84 5.87 -8.50 13.77
C LYS A 84 4.87 -7.36 13.64
N PHE A 85 5.18 -6.38 12.78
CA PHE A 85 4.31 -5.26 12.52
C PHE A 85 2.98 -5.71 11.90
N LEU A 86 3.04 -6.54 10.86
CA LEU A 86 1.84 -7.05 10.19
C LEU A 86 1.00 -7.95 11.11
N ASP A 87 1.62 -8.82 11.90
CA ASP A 87 0.92 -9.70 12.84
C ASP A 87 0.17 -8.89 13.91
N GLN A 88 0.83 -7.88 14.47
CA GLN A 88 0.21 -6.94 15.43
C GLN A 88 -1.04 -6.29 14.83
N TYR A 89 -0.95 -5.71 13.63
CA TYR A 89 -2.07 -4.97 13.04
C TYR A 89 -3.17 -5.87 12.48
N LYS A 90 -2.81 -7.06 11.99
CA LYS A 90 -3.78 -8.07 11.63
C LYS A 90 -4.63 -8.49 12.84
N SER A 91 -4.02 -8.70 14.01
CA SER A 91 -4.76 -9.02 15.24
C SER A 91 -5.71 -7.91 15.68
N GLN A 92 -5.47 -6.68 15.25
CA GLN A 92 -6.35 -5.52 15.49
C GLN A 92 -7.43 -5.33 14.39
N GLY A 93 -7.47 -6.21 13.39
CA GLY A 93 -8.50 -6.19 12.34
C GLY A 93 -8.11 -5.47 11.05
N VAL A 94 -6.83 -5.11 10.85
CA VAL A 94 -6.37 -4.58 9.56
C VAL A 94 -6.56 -5.64 8.47
N LYS A 95 -7.16 -5.21 7.35
CA LYS A 95 -7.47 -6.06 6.21
C LYS A 95 -6.50 -5.85 5.07
N TYR A 96 -6.16 -4.61 4.74
CA TYR A 96 -5.31 -4.24 3.62
C TYR A 96 -3.98 -3.66 4.09
N VAL A 97 -2.92 -4.04 3.39
CA VAL A 97 -1.57 -3.49 3.60
C VAL A 97 -0.96 -3.10 2.27
N ILE A 98 -0.48 -1.88 2.15
CA ILE A 98 0.47 -1.51 1.11
C ILE A 98 1.87 -1.75 1.65
N CYS A 99 2.62 -2.65 1.02
CA CYS A 99 4.02 -2.89 1.38
C CYS A 99 4.94 -2.32 0.30
N THR A 100 5.71 -1.29 0.65
CA THR A 100 6.71 -0.69 -0.23
C THR A 100 8.10 -1.15 0.16
N ASP A 101 8.79 -1.87 -0.71
CA ASP A 101 10.24 -2.04 -0.56
C ASP A 101 10.94 -0.77 -1.05
N ILE A 102 11.40 0.06 -0.11
CA ILE A 102 12.00 1.36 -0.41
C ILE A 102 13.32 1.25 -1.17
N SER A 103 14.00 0.11 -1.10
CA SER A 103 15.23 -0.13 -1.87
C SER A 103 14.95 -0.34 -3.36
N LYS A 104 13.70 -0.66 -3.70
CA LYS A 104 13.23 -0.88 -5.07
C LYS A 104 12.44 0.30 -5.62
N ASP A 105 11.89 1.15 -4.74
CA ASP A 105 11.02 2.22 -5.19
C ASP A 105 11.73 3.18 -6.15
N GLY A 106 11.07 3.48 -7.28
CA GLY A 106 11.61 4.32 -8.34
C GLY A 106 12.78 3.73 -9.14
N MET A 107 13.30 2.53 -8.80
CA MET A 107 14.48 1.95 -9.43
C MET A 107 14.18 1.22 -10.75
N LEU A 108 12.92 0.83 -11.01
CA LEU A 108 12.51 0.07 -12.19
C LEU A 108 13.33 -1.24 -12.39
N GLN A 109 13.58 -1.96 -11.30
CA GLN A 109 14.35 -3.20 -11.25
C GLN A 109 13.53 -4.42 -10.84
N GLY A 110 12.22 -4.32 -10.95
CA GLY A 110 11.28 -5.34 -10.51
C GLY A 110 10.93 -5.24 -9.02
N PRO A 111 9.71 -5.69 -8.66
CA PRO A 111 9.22 -5.68 -7.30
C PRO A 111 9.86 -6.76 -6.43
N SER A 112 9.70 -6.66 -5.13
CA SER A 112 10.29 -7.59 -4.15
C SER A 112 9.46 -8.88 -4.00
N PHE A 113 9.37 -9.70 -5.05
CA PHE A 113 8.58 -10.95 -5.08
C PHE A 113 8.83 -11.85 -3.87
N ASN A 114 10.08 -12.05 -3.46
CA ASN A 114 10.42 -12.92 -2.34
C ASN A 114 9.85 -12.38 -1.01
N LEU A 115 9.88 -11.07 -0.80
CA LEU A 115 9.30 -10.43 0.36
C LEU A 115 7.78 -10.62 0.36
N TYR A 116 7.11 -10.32 -0.75
CA TYR A 116 5.66 -10.42 -0.87
C TYR A 116 5.17 -11.87 -0.72
N LYS A 117 5.84 -12.83 -1.34
CA LYS A 117 5.55 -14.25 -1.18
C LYS A 117 5.61 -14.69 0.29
N LYS A 118 6.61 -14.22 1.03
CA LYS A 118 6.77 -14.53 2.45
C LYS A 118 5.67 -13.88 3.28
N ILE A 119 5.34 -12.61 3.05
CA ILE A 119 4.24 -11.91 3.73
C ILE A 119 2.92 -12.64 3.51
N LEU A 120 2.55 -12.94 2.27
CA LEU A 120 1.31 -13.62 1.94
C LEU A 120 1.20 -15.01 2.60
N LYS A 121 2.30 -15.75 2.62
CA LYS A 121 2.36 -17.08 3.25
C LYS A 121 2.15 -17.01 4.77
N GLU A 122 2.81 -16.05 5.44
CA GLU A 122 2.83 -15.98 6.90
C GLU A 122 1.63 -15.24 7.48
N THR A 123 1.12 -14.22 6.78
CA THR A 123 0.10 -13.34 7.37
C THR A 123 -1.29 -13.53 6.81
N LYS A 124 -1.44 -14.00 5.57
CA LYS A 124 -2.73 -14.06 4.84
C LYS A 124 -3.49 -12.73 4.79
N ILE A 125 -2.77 -11.62 4.84
CA ILE A 125 -3.33 -10.27 4.73
C ILE A 125 -3.54 -9.93 3.25
N LYS A 126 -4.47 -9.03 2.94
CA LYS A 126 -4.65 -8.51 1.59
C LYS A 126 -3.52 -7.53 1.27
N LEU A 127 -2.53 -8.01 0.53
CA LEU A 127 -1.30 -7.30 0.23
C LEU A 127 -1.39 -6.54 -1.08
N ILE A 128 -1.08 -5.26 -1.05
CA ILE A 128 -0.87 -4.41 -2.22
C ILE A 128 0.64 -4.20 -2.36
N ALA A 129 1.21 -4.71 -3.46
CA ALA A 129 2.63 -4.61 -3.73
C ALA A 129 3.03 -3.20 -4.18
N SER A 130 4.12 -2.67 -3.64
CA SER A 130 4.61 -1.33 -3.98
C SER A 130 6.13 -1.29 -4.02
N GLY A 131 6.66 -0.49 -4.96
CA GLY A 131 8.10 -0.31 -5.17
C GLY A 131 8.68 -1.25 -6.24
N GLY A 132 9.37 -0.66 -7.21
CA GLY A 132 10.19 -1.34 -8.18
C GLY A 132 9.50 -1.86 -9.44
N ILE A 133 8.17 -1.88 -9.52
CA ILE A 133 7.46 -2.37 -10.71
C ILE A 133 7.99 -1.65 -11.95
N SER A 134 8.42 -2.44 -12.94
CA SER A 134 9.18 -1.97 -14.09
C SER A 134 8.60 -2.34 -15.44
N GLN A 135 7.89 -3.46 -15.53
CA GLN A 135 7.34 -3.99 -16.77
C GLN A 135 6.02 -4.74 -16.52
N PHE A 136 5.22 -4.86 -17.57
CA PHE A 136 3.86 -5.41 -17.48
C PHE A 136 3.83 -6.88 -17.02
N GLU A 137 4.79 -7.68 -17.43
CA GLU A 137 4.90 -9.12 -17.13
C GLU A 137 5.00 -9.42 -15.63
N GLU A 138 5.33 -8.43 -14.82
CA GLU A 138 5.39 -8.55 -13.35
C GLU A 138 3.99 -8.56 -12.71
N LEU A 139 2.98 -7.99 -13.36
CA LEU A 139 1.61 -7.90 -12.83
C LEU A 139 0.90 -9.26 -12.74
N PRO A 140 0.89 -10.09 -13.81
CA PRO A 140 0.38 -11.45 -13.71
C PRO A 140 1.05 -12.26 -12.59
N ILE A 141 2.36 -12.13 -12.42
CA ILE A 141 3.11 -12.84 -11.36
C ILE A 141 2.62 -12.42 -9.97
N LEU A 142 2.44 -11.12 -9.73
CA LEU A 142 1.91 -10.60 -8.45
C LEU A 142 0.48 -11.10 -8.21
N SER A 143 -0.36 -11.12 -9.25
CA SER A 143 -1.73 -11.64 -9.18
C SER A 143 -1.76 -13.13 -8.84
N GLU A 144 -0.97 -13.95 -9.53
CA GLU A 144 -0.85 -15.41 -9.28
C GLU A 144 -0.30 -15.71 -7.88
N MET A 145 0.55 -14.85 -7.35
CA MET A 145 1.05 -14.95 -5.97
C MET A 145 -0.03 -14.66 -4.92
N GLY A 146 -1.17 -14.07 -5.32
CA GLY A 146 -2.27 -13.69 -4.44
C GLY A 146 -2.17 -12.28 -3.87
N CYS A 147 -1.43 -11.37 -4.51
CA CYS A 147 -1.50 -9.95 -4.17
C CYS A 147 -2.88 -9.41 -4.51
N GLU A 148 -3.44 -8.59 -3.64
CA GLU A 148 -4.72 -7.88 -3.84
C GLU A 148 -4.62 -6.81 -4.92
N GLY A 149 -3.43 -6.24 -5.08
CA GLY A 149 -3.15 -5.20 -6.06
C GLY A 149 -1.67 -4.84 -6.15
N ALA A 150 -1.38 -3.87 -7.00
CA ALA A 150 -0.03 -3.34 -7.19
C ALA A 150 -0.06 -1.83 -7.44
N ILE A 151 0.87 -1.09 -6.85
CA ILE A 151 1.06 0.34 -7.12
C ILE A 151 2.10 0.50 -8.22
N ILE A 152 1.69 1.12 -9.32
CA ILE A 152 2.52 1.36 -10.49
C ILE A 152 2.71 2.88 -10.62
N GLY A 153 3.91 3.34 -10.37
CA GLY A 153 4.27 4.77 -10.49
C GLY A 153 5.12 5.04 -11.72
N LYS A 154 6.42 5.07 -11.54
CA LYS A 154 7.42 5.48 -12.54
C LYS A 154 7.32 4.74 -13.87
N ALA A 155 6.96 3.45 -13.86
CA ALA A 155 6.82 2.65 -15.08
C ALA A 155 5.73 3.19 -16.04
N ILE A 156 4.66 3.79 -15.52
CA ILE A 156 3.64 4.47 -16.34
C ILE A 156 4.22 5.76 -16.93
N TYR A 157 4.84 6.59 -16.09
CA TYR A 157 5.39 7.87 -16.52
C TYR A 157 6.52 7.71 -17.56
N GLU A 158 7.31 6.65 -17.45
CA GLU A 158 8.34 6.29 -18.42
C GLU A 158 7.83 5.44 -19.59
N LYS A 159 6.52 5.24 -19.70
CA LYS A 159 5.86 4.50 -20.79
C LYS A 159 6.31 3.04 -20.94
N ARG A 160 6.81 2.43 -19.86
CA ARG A 160 7.16 1.00 -19.83
C ARG A 160 5.91 0.13 -19.69
N ILE A 161 4.90 0.66 -19.00
CA ILE A 161 3.56 0.05 -18.87
C ILE A 161 2.57 1.08 -19.38
N THR A 162 1.70 0.68 -20.30
CA THR A 162 0.68 1.53 -20.88
C THR A 162 -0.67 1.37 -20.18
N LEU A 163 -1.50 2.40 -20.20
CA LEU A 163 -2.86 2.33 -19.66
C LEU A 163 -3.71 1.28 -20.38
N THR A 164 -3.50 1.09 -21.69
CA THR A 164 -4.20 0.06 -22.47
C THR A 164 -3.86 -1.36 -21.99
N GLN A 165 -2.59 -1.64 -21.68
CA GLN A 165 -2.21 -2.93 -21.09
C GLN A 165 -2.87 -3.15 -19.72
N LEU A 166 -2.94 -2.11 -18.89
CA LEU A 166 -3.59 -2.19 -17.58
C LEU A 166 -5.10 -2.43 -17.70
N GLU A 167 -5.76 -1.72 -18.61
CA GLU A 167 -7.18 -1.90 -18.90
C GLU A 167 -7.49 -3.33 -19.33
N GLN A 168 -6.74 -3.86 -20.29
CA GLN A 168 -6.88 -5.25 -20.75
C GLN A 168 -6.64 -6.25 -19.61
N PHE A 169 -5.62 -6.04 -18.79
CA PHE A 169 -5.33 -6.90 -17.64
C PHE A 169 -6.47 -6.94 -16.63
N ILE A 170 -7.06 -5.78 -16.32
CA ILE A 170 -8.19 -5.67 -15.40
C ILE A 170 -9.42 -6.39 -15.97
N LEU A 171 -9.72 -6.20 -17.26
CA LEU A 171 -10.87 -6.84 -17.90
C LEU A 171 -10.77 -8.37 -17.95
N LEU A 172 -9.56 -8.92 -18.02
CA LEU A 172 -9.33 -10.37 -18.06
C LEU A 172 -9.33 -11.03 -16.67
N ASN A 173 -9.15 -10.25 -15.59
CA ASN A 173 -9.01 -10.77 -14.22
C ASN A 173 -10.16 -10.35 -13.27
N ASN A 174 -11.19 -9.68 -13.78
CA ASN A 174 -12.47 -9.42 -13.14
C ASN A 174 -13.55 -10.35 -13.71
#